data_1373522f171fc85c7bab987274ad7f60
#
_entry.id   1373522f171fc85c7bab987274ad7f60
#
_cell.length_a   1.000
_cell.length_b   1.000
_cell.length_c   1.000
_cell.angle_alpha   90.00
_cell.angle_beta   90.00
_cell.angle_gamma   90.00
#
_symmetry.space_group_name_H-M   'P 1'
#
loop_
_entity.id
_entity.type
_entity.pdbx_description
1 polymer ?
#
loop_
_entity_poly.entity_id
_entity_poly.type
_entity_poly.pdbx_seq_one_letter_code
_entity_poly.pdbx_strand_id
1 'polypeptide(L)'
;MEQADGMYVYYQHLNGRMIIKHNFRFRWVALQLNALKKCRTKTDLKKQLANLPQGLDKTYDQILLGINEKDHDYAKTFLQWLSFAVRPLTLKELATTASIDFSAEIGPEYQADNELQDIKDVLRICSSFIMKSEGAV
;
A
#
# COMPACT_ATOMS: atom_id res chain seq x y z
N MET A 1 1.84 29.45 11.42
CA MET A 1 2.84 28.36 11.43
C MET A 1 2.09 27.09 11.14
N GLU A 2 2.06 26.71 9.90
CA GLU A 2 1.40 25.51 9.41
C GLU A 2 2.31 24.32 9.71
N GLN A 3 1.91 23.48 10.66
CA GLN A 3 2.57 22.22 10.91
C GLN A 3 2.32 21.34 9.68
N ALA A 4 3.32 21.22 8.83
CA ALA A 4 3.33 20.22 7.78
C ALA A 4 3.36 18.84 8.46
N ASP A 5 2.20 18.19 8.55
CA ASP A 5 2.09 16.77 8.88
C ASP A 5 2.81 15.96 7.78
N GLY A 6 4.13 15.86 7.94
CA GLY A 6 5.00 15.08 7.08
C GLY A 6 4.79 13.59 7.32
N MET A 7 3.64 13.09 6.90
CA MET A 7 3.34 11.67 6.96
C MET A 7 4.01 10.97 5.79
N TYR A 8 5.08 10.22 6.07
CA TYR A 8 5.83 9.47 5.08
C TYR A 8 5.29 8.07 4.91
N VAL A 9 5.29 7.60 3.67
CA VAL A 9 4.87 6.26 3.28
C VAL A 9 6.11 5.46 2.91
N TYR A 10 6.30 4.31 3.58
CA TYR A 10 7.37 3.39 3.27
C TYR A 10 6.82 2.17 2.56
N TYR A 11 7.37 1.87 1.41
CA TYR A 11 7.16 0.61 0.72
C TYR A 11 8.29 -0.36 1.08
N GLN A 12 7.95 -1.53 1.58
CA GLN A 12 8.93 -2.60 1.75
C GLN A 12 9.07 -3.33 0.43
N HIS A 13 10.17 -3.07 -0.27
CA HIS A 13 10.47 -3.65 -1.57
C HIS A 13 10.62 -5.17 -1.48
N LEU A 14 9.87 -5.91 -2.31
CA LEU A 14 9.91 -7.37 -2.41
C LEU A 14 11.19 -7.93 -3.04
N ASN A 15 12.09 -7.10 -3.54
CA ASN A 15 13.36 -7.51 -4.14
C ASN A 15 14.55 -7.35 -3.18
N GLY A 16 14.72 -8.33 -2.33
CA GLY A 16 15.95 -9.00 -1.97
C GLY A 16 17.19 -8.24 -1.53
N ARG A 17 17.15 -6.96 -1.08
CA ARG A 17 18.29 -6.36 -0.38
C ARG A 17 17.84 -5.38 0.69
N MET A 18 18.08 -5.78 1.91
CA MET A 18 17.89 -5.07 3.18
C MET A 18 16.47 -5.07 3.75
N ILE A 19 15.92 -6.24 3.92
CA ILE A 19 14.91 -6.45 4.94
C ILE A 19 15.68 -6.94 6.17
N ILE A 20 15.63 -6.17 7.22
CA ILE A 20 16.06 -6.61 8.55
C ILE A 20 15.27 -7.87 8.85
N LYS A 21 15.96 -9.02 8.91
CA LYS A 21 15.37 -10.37 9.08
C LYS A 21 14.42 -10.51 10.28
N HIS A 22 14.44 -9.57 11.19
CA HIS A 22 13.59 -9.56 12.39
C HIS A 22 12.16 -9.07 12.15
N ASN A 23 11.90 -8.22 11.16
CA ASN A 23 10.56 -7.67 10.93
C ASN A 23 9.65 -8.55 10.04
N PHE A 24 10.21 -9.52 9.32
CA PHE A 24 9.45 -10.34 8.38
C PHE A 24 8.38 -11.19 9.07
N ARG A 25 8.72 -11.86 10.16
CA ARG A 25 7.77 -12.69 10.92
C ARG A 25 6.69 -11.84 11.58
N PHE A 26 7.06 -10.72 12.18
CA PHE A 26 6.10 -9.81 12.80
C PHE A 26 5.16 -9.18 11.77
N ARG A 27 5.66 -8.84 10.58
CA ARG A 27 4.83 -8.31 9.50
C ARG A 27 3.80 -9.32 9.03
N TRP A 28 4.22 -10.58 8.83
CA TRP A 28 3.30 -11.66 8.46
C TRP A 28 2.20 -11.83 9.52
N VAL A 29 2.57 -11.94 10.78
CA VAL A 29 1.61 -12.06 11.90
C VAL A 29 0.66 -10.88 11.95
N ALA A 30 1.16 -9.65 11.82
CA ALA A 30 0.32 -8.44 11.82
C ALA A 30 -0.71 -8.45 10.68
N LEU A 31 -0.32 -8.89 9.48
CA LEU A 31 -1.23 -9.02 8.33
C LEU A 31 -2.30 -10.09 8.58
N GLN A 32 -1.92 -11.26 9.16
CA GLN A 32 -2.87 -12.31 9.52
C GLN A 32 -3.86 -11.83 10.59
N LEU A 33 -3.38 -11.16 11.62
CA LEU A 33 -4.26 -10.60 12.67
C LEU A 33 -5.23 -9.58 12.09
N ASN A 34 -4.79 -8.73 11.15
CA ASN A 34 -5.67 -7.77 10.49
C ASN A 34 -6.73 -8.46 9.62
N ALA A 35 -6.39 -9.56 8.95
CA ALA A 35 -7.34 -10.38 8.20
C ALA A 35 -8.37 -11.03 9.13
N LEU A 36 -7.93 -11.61 10.25
CA LEU A 36 -8.79 -12.25 11.23
C LEU A 36 -9.75 -11.25 11.92
N LYS A 37 -9.30 -10.02 12.17
CA LYS A 37 -10.16 -8.95 12.73
C LYS A 37 -11.33 -8.58 11.83
N LYS A 38 -11.25 -8.85 10.53
CA LYS A 38 -12.34 -8.59 9.56
C LYS A 38 -13.41 -9.69 9.57
N CYS A 39 -13.14 -10.85 10.18
CA CYS A 39 -14.09 -11.95 10.29
C CYS A 39 -15.25 -11.56 11.22
N ARG A 40 -16.47 -11.69 10.73
CA ARG A 40 -17.68 -11.33 11.49
C ARG A 40 -18.30 -12.51 12.23
N THR A 41 -18.05 -13.73 11.77
CA THR A 41 -18.62 -14.96 12.35
C THR A 41 -17.53 -15.93 12.79
N LYS A 42 -17.88 -16.84 13.72
CA LYS A 42 -16.97 -17.93 14.14
C LYS A 42 -16.64 -18.87 12.97
N THR A 43 -17.58 -19.05 12.04
CA THR A 43 -17.39 -19.89 10.85
C THR A 43 -16.36 -19.26 9.92
N ASP A 44 -16.44 -17.95 9.67
CA ASP A 44 -15.46 -17.23 8.85
C ASP A 44 -14.08 -17.26 9.49
N LEU A 45 -14.02 -17.08 10.82
CA LEU A 45 -12.77 -17.15 11.56
C LEU A 45 -12.10 -18.53 11.41
N LYS A 46 -12.87 -19.61 11.55
CA LYS A 46 -12.35 -20.98 11.36
C LYS A 46 -11.87 -21.22 9.94
N LYS A 47 -12.60 -20.76 8.93
CA LYS A 47 -12.19 -20.84 7.52
C LYS A 47 -10.90 -20.06 7.27
N GLN A 48 -10.81 -18.85 7.80
CA GLN A 48 -9.62 -18.01 7.64
C GLN A 48 -8.39 -18.63 8.31
N LEU A 49 -8.55 -19.20 9.50
CA LEU A 49 -7.47 -19.90 10.21
C LEU A 49 -7.00 -21.17 9.46
N ALA A 50 -7.93 -21.91 8.86
CA ALA A 50 -7.59 -23.11 8.08
C ALA A 50 -6.86 -22.77 6.76
N ASN A 51 -7.09 -21.57 6.21
CA ASN A 51 -6.55 -21.12 4.93
C ASN A 51 -5.44 -20.05 5.10
N LEU A 52 -4.76 -20.02 6.24
CA LEU A 52 -3.66 -19.08 6.45
C LEU A 52 -2.56 -19.26 5.37
N PRO A 53 -2.16 -18.18 4.68
CA PRO A 53 -1.12 -18.26 3.66
C PRO A 53 0.22 -18.63 4.29
N GLN A 54 0.94 -19.52 3.61
CA GLN A 54 2.26 -19.95 4.04
C GLN A 54 3.32 -18.91 3.61
N GLY A 55 3.54 -17.93 4.46
CA GLY A 55 4.57 -16.93 4.25
C GLY A 55 4.04 -15.59 3.72
N LEU A 56 4.96 -14.65 3.65
CA LEU A 56 4.63 -13.26 3.32
C LEU A 56 4.30 -13.08 1.84
N ASP A 57 4.98 -13.80 0.95
CA ASP A 57 4.76 -13.71 -0.49
C ASP A 57 3.33 -14.10 -0.85
N LYS A 58 2.88 -15.26 -0.38
CA LYS A 58 1.48 -15.70 -0.58
C LYS A 58 0.45 -14.79 0.07
N THR A 59 0.82 -14.17 1.19
CA THR A 59 -0.04 -13.16 1.84
C THR A 59 -0.18 -11.93 0.94
N TYR A 60 0.89 -11.44 0.35
CA TYR A 60 0.85 -10.31 -0.57
C TYR A 60 0.10 -10.63 -1.86
N ASP A 61 0.28 -11.84 -2.41
CA ASP A 61 -0.52 -12.29 -3.56
C ASP A 61 -2.01 -12.23 -3.27
N GLN A 62 -2.44 -12.74 -2.11
CA GLN A 62 -3.85 -12.67 -1.71
C GLN A 62 -4.35 -11.24 -1.52
N ILE A 63 -3.51 -10.35 -0.97
CA ILE A 63 -3.87 -8.94 -0.80
C ILE A 63 -4.03 -8.26 -2.15
N LEU A 64 -3.12 -8.51 -3.10
CA LEU A 64 -3.19 -7.96 -4.46
C LEU A 64 -4.44 -8.43 -5.19
N LEU A 65 -4.75 -9.73 -5.12
CA LEU A 65 -5.95 -10.32 -5.71
C LEU A 65 -7.25 -9.78 -5.06
N GLY A 66 -7.18 -9.36 -3.80
CA GLY A 66 -8.30 -8.79 -3.07
C GLY A 66 -8.57 -7.30 -3.33
N ILE A 67 -7.69 -6.61 -4.07
CA ILE A 67 -7.92 -5.21 -4.44
C ILE A 67 -9.09 -5.15 -5.42
N ASN A 68 -9.99 -4.19 -5.24
CA ASN A 68 -11.12 -3.99 -6.12
C ASN A 68 -10.62 -3.69 -7.55
N GLU A 69 -11.27 -4.26 -8.57
CA GLU A 69 -10.90 -4.07 -9.96
C GLU A 69 -10.81 -2.58 -10.36
N LYS A 70 -11.69 -1.75 -9.83
CA LYS A 70 -11.68 -0.29 -10.05
C LYS A 70 -10.43 0.40 -9.51
N ASP A 71 -9.78 -0.21 -8.54
CA ASP A 71 -8.62 0.35 -7.82
C ASP A 71 -7.29 -0.24 -8.33
N HIS A 72 -7.32 -1.21 -9.26
CA HIS A 72 -6.12 -1.89 -9.75
C HIS A 72 -5.12 -0.93 -10.37
N ASP A 73 -5.58 0.00 -11.22
CA ASP A 73 -4.69 0.95 -11.90
C ASP A 73 -4.06 1.94 -10.90
N TYR A 74 -4.84 2.40 -9.93
CA TYR A 74 -4.32 3.22 -8.83
C TYR A 74 -3.29 2.47 -8.00
N ALA A 75 -3.60 1.25 -7.57
CA ALA A 75 -2.70 0.42 -6.79
C ALA A 75 -1.38 0.17 -7.54
N LYS A 76 -1.46 -0.17 -8.83
CA LYS A 76 -0.30 -0.36 -9.69
C LYS A 76 0.57 0.89 -9.76
N THR A 77 -0.04 2.04 -10.01
CA THR A 77 0.65 3.34 -10.08
C THR A 77 1.36 3.65 -8.76
N PHE A 78 0.66 3.55 -7.63
CA PHE A 78 1.23 3.84 -6.32
C PHE A 78 2.38 2.91 -5.96
N LEU A 79 2.23 1.61 -6.21
CA LEU A 79 3.27 0.61 -5.93
C LEU A 79 4.49 0.80 -6.83
N GLN A 80 4.30 1.19 -8.09
CA GLN A 80 5.41 1.50 -8.99
C GLN A 80 6.19 2.72 -8.51
N TRP A 81 5.51 3.81 -8.18
CA TRP A 81 6.17 5.01 -7.65
C TRP A 81 6.94 4.73 -6.37
N LEU A 82 6.35 3.99 -5.43
CA LEU A 82 7.01 3.60 -4.18
C LEU A 82 8.22 2.71 -4.43
N SER A 83 8.17 1.83 -5.43
CA SER A 83 9.28 0.92 -5.76
C SER A 83 10.50 1.65 -6.32
N PHE A 84 10.30 2.75 -7.02
CA PHE A 84 11.37 3.51 -7.68
C PHE A 84 11.74 4.81 -6.97
N ALA A 85 11.04 5.16 -5.90
CA ALA A 85 11.32 6.36 -5.13
C ALA A 85 12.68 6.26 -4.44
N VAL A 86 13.52 7.27 -4.63
CA VAL A 86 14.85 7.36 -3.98
C VAL A 86 14.76 7.83 -2.52
N ARG A 87 13.62 8.36 -2.13
CA ARG A 87 13.30 8.78 -0.76
C ARG A 87 11.87 8.41 -0.39
N PRO A 88 11.53 8.36 0.89
CA PRO A 88 10.13 8.19 1.30
C PRO A 88 9.26 9.30 0.69
N LEU A 89 8.09 8.91 0.18
CA LEU A 89 7.10 9.84 -0.36
C LEU A 89 6.10 10.20 0.73
N THR A 90 5.66 11.44 0.73
CA THR A 90 4.51 11.86 1.54
C THR A 90 3.22 11.29 0.93
N LEU A 91 2.19 11.16 1.76
CA LEU A 91 0.90 10.68 1.28
C LEU A 91 0.33 11.59 0.17
N LYS A 92 0.55 12.90 0.29
CA LYS A 92 0.13 13.88 -0.71
C LYS A 92 0.87 13.71 -2.03
N GLU A 93 2.20 13.53 -2.00
CA GLU A 93 3.00 13.27 -3.20
C GLU A 93 2.52 11.99 -3.90
N LEU A 94 2.26 10.93 -3.14
CA LEU A 94 1.79 9.67 -3.70
C LEU A 94 0.38 9.82 -4.30
N ALA A 95 -0.53 10.52 -3.63
CA ALA A 95 -1.87 10.79 -4.16
C ALA A 95 -1.82 11.58 -5.48
N THR A 96 -0.90 12.54 -5.59
CA THR A 96 -0.73 13.33 -6.82
C THR A 96 -0.29 12.48 -8.01
N THR A 97 0.38 11.35 -7.79
CA THR A 97 0.80 10.47 -8.90
C THR A 97 -0.39 9.89 -9.69
N ALA A 98 -1.57 9.79 -9.07
CA ALA A 98 -2.79 9.36 -9.75
C ALA A 98 -3.25 10.33 -10.86
N SER A 99 -2.84 11.59 -10.75
CA SER A 99 -3.20 12.65 -11.71
C SER A 99 -2.20 12.79 -12.86
N ILE A 100 -1.18 11.93 -12.95
CA ILE A 100 -0.17 12.02 -13.99
C ILE A 100 -0.49 10.99 -15.08
N ASP A 101 -0.76 11.48 -16.27
CA ASP A 101 -0.93 10.67 -17.47
C ASP A 101 0.42 10.48 -18.17
N PHE A 102 0.88 9.23 -18.23
CA PHE A 102 2.13 8.84 -18.90
C PHE A 102 1.90 8.42 -20.36
N SER A 103 0.65 8.32 -20.79
CA SER A 103 0.29 7.91 -22.16
C SER A 103 0.19 9.08 -23.14
N ALA A 104 0.30 10.32 -22.65
CA ALA A 104 0.24 11.51 -23.48
C ALA A 104 1.42 11.56 -24.46
N GLU A 105 1.18 11.96 -25.72
CA GLU A 105 2.17 11.92 -26.80
C GLU A 105 3.42 12.79 -26.57
N ILE A 106 3.31 13.85 -25.78
CA ILE A 106 4.38 14.83 -25.54
C ILE A 106 5.15 14.54 -24.24
N GLY A 107 4.73 13.55 -23.47
CA GLY A 107 5.31 13.18 -22.17
C GLY A 107 4.31 13.25 -21.02
N PRO A 108 4.74 13.01 -19.79
CA PRO A 108 3.84 12.98 -18.65
C PRO A 108 3.07 14.29 -18.49
N GLU A 109 1.74 14.21 -18.45
CA GLU A 109 0.86 15.37 -18.31
C GLU A 109 0.05 15.27 -17.00
N TYR A 110 -0.06 16.41 -16.31
CA TYR A 110 -0.90 16.51 -15.13
C TYR A 110 -2.36 16.74 -15.52
N GLN A 111 -3.25 15.88 -15.04
CA GLN A 111 -4.68 15.96 -15.25
C GLN A 111 -5.42 16.21 -13.93
N ALA A 112 -5.86 17.44 -13.73
CA ALA A 112 -6.53 17.84 -12.49
C ALA A 112 -7.82 17.04 -12.20
N ASP A 113 -8.53 16.60 -13.24
CA ASP A 113 -9.77 15.83 -13.11
C ASP A 113 -9.53 14.42 -12.53
N ASN A 114 -8.31 13.93 -12.58
CA ASN A 114 -7.90 12.64 -12.00
C ASN A 114 -7.35 12.76 -10.58
N GLU A 115 -7.39 13.94 -9.99
CA GLU A 115 -6.93 14.16 -8.62
C GLU A 115 -7.84 13.44 -7.62
N LEU A 116 -7.22 12.70 -6.69
CA LEU A 116 -7.99 12.04 -5.62
C LEU A 116 -8.61 13.09 -4.70
N GLN A 117 -9.92 13.02 -4.48
CA GLN A 117 -10.65 13.92 -3.60
C GLN A 117 -10.24 13.76 -2.12
N ASP A 118 -9.89 12.55 -1.72
CA ASP A 118 -9.36 12.25 -0.39
C ASP A 118 -8.01 11.53 -0.52
N ILE A 119 -6.94 12.20 -0.07
CA ILE A 119 -5.59 11.60 -0.07
C ILE A 119 -5.50 10.30 0.73
N LYS A 120 -6.43 10.07 1.66
CA LYS A 120 -6.52 8.83 2.43
C LYS A 120 -6.97 7.64 1.58
N ASP A 121 -7.50 7.86 0.39
CA ASP A 121 -7.85 6.78 -0.55
C ASP A 121 -6.62 5.98 -0.96
N VAL A 122 -5.45 6.59 -1.02
CA VAL A 122 -4.17 5.85 -1.19
C VAL A 122 -4.02 4.75 -0.14
N LEU A 123 -4.32 5.07 1.13
CA LEU A 123 -4.25 4.10 2.22
C LEU A 123 -5.35 3.05 2.15
N ARG A 124 -6.54 3.40 1.66
CA ARG A 124 -7.65 2.45 1.48
C ARG A 124 -7.33 1.45 0.38
N ILE A 125 -6.79 1.93 -0.73
CA ILE A 125 -6.42 1.11 -1.90
C ILE A 125 -5.23 0.19 -1.56
N CYS A 126 -4.21 0.72 -0.90
CA CYS A 126 -2.94 0.02 -0.64
C CYS A 126 -2.72 -0.33 0.83
N SER A 127 -3.75 -0.39 1.66
CA SER A 127 -3.69 -0.44 3.13
C SER A 127 -2.71 -1.44 3.73
N SER A 128 -2.51 -2.59 3.09
CA SER A 128 -1.64 -3.64 3.60
C SER A 128 -0.20 -3.55 3.08
N PHE A 129 0.04 -2.76 2.04
CA PHE A 129 1.38 -2.56 1.45
C PHE A 129 2.08 -1.33 2.00
N ILE A 130 1.31 -0.36 2.48
CA ILE A 130 1.80 0.95 2.88
C ILE A 130 1.78 1.04 4.40
N MET A 131 2.91 1.37 4.99
CA MET A 131 3.00 1.72 6.40
C MET A 131 3.18 3.23 6.54
N LYS A 132 2.34 3.81 7.37
CA LYS A 132 2.45 5.17 7.80
C LYS A 132 3.55 5.26 8.86
N SER A 133 4.60 6.01 8.61
CA SER A 133 5.57 6.39 9.62
C SER A 133 5.22 7.80 10.10
N GLU A 134 4.94 7.95 11.37
CA GLU A 134 4.98 9.27 12.01
C GLU A 134 6.44 9.69 12.03
N GLY A 135 6.75 10.84 11.44
CA GLY A 135 8.09 11.29 11.19
C GLY A 135 9.00 11.11 12.40
N ALA A 136 10.08 10.37 12.20
CA ALA A 136 11.21 10.46 13.09
C ALA A 136 11.77 11.89 12.96
N VAL A 137 11.74 12.60 14.05
CA VAL A 137 12.46 13.86 14.24
C VAL A 137 13.95 13.60 14.10
#